data_ce5148c2fe3e95e6c19728cd33e5cb19
#
_entry.id   ce5148c2fe3e95e6c19728cd33e5cb19
#
_cell.length_a   1.000
_cell.length_b   1.000
_cell.length_c   1.000
_cell.angle_alpha   90.00
_cell.angle_beta   90.00
_cell.angle_gamma   90.00
#
_symmetry.space_group_name_H-M   'P 1'
#
loop_
_entity.id
_entity.type
_entity.pdbx_description
1 polymer ?
#
loop_
_entity_poly.entity_id
_entity_poly.type
_entity_poly.pdbx_seq_one_letter_code
_entity_poly.pdbx_strand_id
1 'polypeptide(L)'
;PCTIPESTAQAITQARKNGHLCFINTGRTRVIIPKDLLTLGFDGYVCGCGTQIYMNDQLIFSQTIPHDQCVDIVEKLRQFHIPTYFERCDAILYDGEPHHHPVFPMIRKMAPTENIAEYTGEKAATYTFDKYLVSIGPDSDRAGFEKYARENDMICFDHGNDVWEVTLARYTKATGIQFLLDHLGLSLEDSFAFGDS
;
A
#
# COMPACT_ATOMS: atom_id res chain seq x y z
N PRO A 1 15.34 12.35 -4.82
CA PRO A 1 15.17 11.02 -5.41
C PRO A 1 15.99 10.03 -4.58
N CYS A 2 15.36 8.99 -4.03
CA CYS A 2 16.10 7.88 -3.44
C CYS A 2 16.82 7.17 -4.59
N THR A 3 18.13 7.28 -4.65
CA THR A 3 18.95 6.49 -5.56
C THR A 3 19.31 5.19 -4.84
N ILE A 4 19.17 4.07 -5.51
CA ILE A 4 19.58 2.78 -4.95
C ILE A 4 21.10 2.71 -5.08
N PRO A 5 21.87 2.53 -3.99
CA PRO A 5 23.31 2.38 -4.06
C PRO A 5 23.67 1.16 -4.92
N GLU A 6 24.74 1.28 -5.70
CA GLU A 6 25.24 0.16 -6.52
C GLU A 6 25.60 -1.06 -5.67
N SER A 7 26.14 -0.84 -4.47
CA SER A 7 26.41 -1.90 -3.50
C SER A 7 25.17 -2.71 -3.11
N THR A 8 24.00 -2.06 -2.99
CA THR A 8 22.74 -2.73 -2.71
C THR A 8 22.32 -3.63 -3.88
N ALA A 9 22.40 -3.12 -5.11
CA ALA A 9 22.10 -3.91 -6.32
C ALA A 9 23.02 -5.13 -6.46
N GLN A 10 24.31 -4.93 -6.18
CA GLN A 10 25.31 -6.02 -6.18
C GLN A 10 25.02 -7.06 -5.09
N ALA A 11 24.67 -6.61 -3.88
CA ALA A 11 24.34 -7.52 -2.76
C ALA A 11 23.10 -8.39 -3.08
N ILE A 12 22.03 -7.81 -3.63
CA ILE A 12 20.83 -8.55 -4.06
C ILE A 12 21.21 -9.58 -5.13
N THR A 13 21.99 -9.16 -6.13
CA THR A 13 22.45 -10.07 -7.18
C THR A 13 23.27 -11.23 -6.61
N GLN A 14 24.17 -10.95 -5.66
CA GLN A 14 25.01 -11.98 -5.03
C GLN A 14 24.19 -12.92 -4.15
N ALA A 15 23.24 -12.40 -3.37
CA ALA A 15 22.34 -13.22 -2.55
C ALA A 15 21.58 -14.24 -3.43
N ARG A 16 21.00 -13.77 -4.54
CA ARG A 16 20.29 -14.62 -5.48
C ARG A 16 21.21 -15.68 -6.14
N LYS A 17 22.44 -15.31 -6.49
CA LYS A 17 23.44 -16.29 -7.00
C LYS A 17 23.78 -17.36 -5.97
N ASN A 18 23.71 -17.05 -4.69
CA ASN A 18 23.92 -17.99 -3.59
C ASN A 18 22.69 -18.87 -3.29
N GLY A 19 21.60 -18.70 -4.05
CA GLY A 19 20.36 -19.48 -3.90
C GLY A 19 19.32 -18.86 -2.95
N HIS A 20 19.53 -17.66 -2.45
CA HIS A 20 18.52 -16.95 -1.65
C HIS A 20 17.45 -16.32 -2.54
N LEU A 21 16.22 -16.34 -2.06
CA LEU A 21 15.12 -15.59 -2.65
C LEU A 21 15.08 -14.17 -2.03
N CYS A 22 14.95 -13.17 -2.86
CA CYS A 22 14.93 -11.77 -2.44
C CYS A 22 13.58 -11.12 -2.76
N PHE A 23 12.92 -10.57 -1.75
CA PHE A 23 11.61 -9.93 -1.88
C PHE A 23 11.64 -8.48 -1.39
N ILE A 24 10.86 -7.63 -2.04
CA ILE A 24 10.52 -6.31 -1.49
C ILE A 24 9.32 -6.48 -0.57
N ASN A 25 9.36 -5.86 0.63
CA ASN A 25 8.23 -5.75 1.54
C ASN A 25 7.94 -4.28 1.82
N THR A 26 6.80 -3.79 1.33
CA THR A 26 6.49 -2.36 1.30
C THR A 26 5.01 -2.06 1.55
N GLY A 27 4.72 -0.90 2.15
CA GLY A 27 3.36 -0.35 2.20
C GLY A 27 2.84 0.15 0.84
N ARG A 28 3.72 0.39 -0.13
CA ARG A 28 3.31 0.81 -1.47
C ARG A 28 2.57 -0.28 -2.21
N THR A 29 1.50 0.08 -2.90
CA THR A 29 0.87 -0.82 -3.87
C THR A 29 1.73 -0.96 -5.12
N ARG A 30 1.50 -2.01 -5.91
CA ARG A 30 2.34 -2.34 -7.08
C ARG A 30 2.47 -1.18 -8.06
N VAL A 31 1.41 -0.39 -8.24
CA VAL A 31 1.34 0.73 -9.19
C VAL A 31 2.28 1.90 -8.86
N ILE A 32 2.66 2.05 -7.58
CA ILE A 32 3.56 3.14 -7.12
C ILE A 32 4.94 2.66 -6.66
N ILE A 33 5.30 1.41 -6.92
CA ILE A 33 6.68 0.97 -6.73
C ILE A 33 7.56 1.60 -7.81
N PRO A 34 8.67 2.28 -7.45
CA PRO A 34 9.57 2.85 -8.43
C PRO A 34 10.09 1.82 -9.43
N LYS A 35 10.12 2.18 -10.71
CA LYS A 35 10.58 1.28 -11.78
C LYS A 35 11.99 0.77 -11.55
N ASP A 36 12.88 1.61 -10.99
CA ASP A 36 14.27 1.25 -10.68
C ASP A 36 14.33 0.06 -9.70
N LEU A 37 13.42 -0.01 -8.70
CA LEU A 37 13.31 -1.14 -7.80
C LEU A 37 12.87 -2.42 -8.53
N LEU A 38 11.95 -2.30 -9.48
CA LEU A 38 11.44 -3.43 -10.24
C LEU A 38 12.50 -4.06 -11.14
N THR A 39 13.51 -3.30 -11.55
CA THR A 39 14.60 -3.77 -12.42
C THR A 39 15.76 -4.43 -11.67
N LEU A 40 15.79 -4.39 -10.34
CA LEU A 40 16.86 -4.99 -9.54
C LEU A 40 16.84 -6.53 -9.48
N GLY A 41 15.81 -7.14 -10.06
CA GLY A 41 15.72 -8.60 -10.17
C GLY A 41 15.31 -9.27 -8.86
N PHE A 42 14.42 -8.68 -8.09
CA PHE A 42 13.75 -9.36 -6.97
C PHE A 42 12.91 -10.54 -7.46
N ASP A 43 12.77 -11.57 -6.63
CA ASP A 43 11.94 -12.74 -6.91
C ASP A 43 10.47 -12.47 -6.71
N GLY A 44 10.14 -11.39 -5.98
CA GLY A 44 8.77 -10.94 -5.80
C GLY A 44 8.61 -9.75 -4.86
N TYR A 45 7.35 -9.47 -4.54
CA TYR A 45 6.96 -8.26 -3.83
C TYR A 45 5.82 -8.56 -2.87
N VAL A 46 5.94 -8.17 -1.61
CA VAL A 46 4.86 -8.03 -0.64
C VAL A 46 4.50 -6.55 -0.61
N CYS A 47 3.38 -6.19 -1.22
CA CYS A 47 2.94 -4.83 -1.49
C CYS A 47 1.69 -4.47 -0.67
N GLY A 48 1.35 -3.17 -0.62
CA GLY A 48 0.11 -2.68 -0.05
C GLY A 48 -0.07 -3.10 1.41
N CYS A 49 1.01 -3.08 2.20
CA CYS A 49 0.99 -3.59 3.58
C CYS A 49 0.56 -5.07 3.68
N GLY A 50 0.88 -5.91 2.69
CA GLY A 50 0.54 -7.33 2.70
C GLY A 50 -0.80 -7.67 2.04
N THR A 51 -1.47 -6.71 1.43
CA THR A 51 -2.71 -6.94 0.67
C THR A 51 -2.48 -7.53 -0.71
N GLN A 52 -1.24 -7.44 -1.23
CA GLN A 52 -0.87 -7.93 -2.56
C GLN A 52 0.47 -8.63 -2.49
N ILE A 53 0.57 -9.84 -3.02
CA ILE A 53 1.82 -10.59 -3.07
C ILE A 53 2.06 -11.07 -4.48
N TYR A 54 3.22 -10.73 -5.01
CA TYR A 54 3.68 -11.12 -6.34
C TYR A 54 4.90 -12.02 -6.21
N MET A 55 4.97 -13.05 -7.03
CA MET A 55 6.14 -13.91 -7.21
C MET A 55 6.36 -14.13 -8.71
N ASN A 56 7.58 -13.90 -9.18
CA ASN A 56 7.93 -13.97 -10.61
C ASN A 56 6.96 -13.15 -11.48
N ASP A 57 6.62 -11.93 -11.04
CA ASP A 57 5.65 -11.01 -11.63
C ASP A 57 4.19 -11.52 -11.71
N GLN A 58 3.90 -12.69 -11.13
CA GLN A 58 2.54 -13.21 -11.01
C GLN A 58 1.93 -12.81 -9.66
N LEU A 59 0.70 -12.34 -9.68
CA LEU A 59 -0.07 -12.05 -8.47
C LEU A 59 -0.52 -13.39 -7.86
N ILE A 60 0.06 -13.77 -6.70
CA ILE A 60 -0.27 -15.01 -5.99
C ILE A 60 -1.23 -14.82 -4.82
N PHE A 61 -1.38 -13.57 -4.36
CA PHE A 61 -2.35 -13.20 -3.34
C PHE A 61 -2.81 -11.76 -3.57
N SER A 62 -4.12 -11.54 -3.45
CA SER A 62 -4.71 -10.20 -3.45
C SER A 62 -5.90 -10.13 -2.51
N GLN A 63 -5.96 -9.09 -1.72
CA GLN A 63 -7.09 -8.81 -0.86
C GLN A 63 -7.53 -7.35 -1.04
N THR A 64 -8.76 -7.22 -1.48
CA THR A 64 -9.41 -5.92 -1.69
C THR A 64 -10.51 -5.74 -0.64
N ILE A 65 -10.70 -4.53 -0.16
CA ILE A 65 -11.81 -4.18 0.73
C ILE A 65 -13.13 -4.39 -0.04
N PRO A 66 -14.14 -5.05 0.54
CA PRO A 66 -15.43 -5.23 -0.11
C PRO A 66 -16.04 -3.91 -0.57
N HIS A 67 -16.73 -3.93 -1.69
CA HIS A 67 -17.25 -2.72 -2.34
C HIS A 67 -18.18 -1.90 -1.44
N ASP A 68 -19.09 -2.54 -0.73
CA ASP A 68 -19.99 -1.90 0.22
C ASP A 68 -19.24 -1.20 1.36
N GLN A 69 -18.19 -1.83 1.86
CA GLN A 69 -17.29 -1.23 2.85
C GLN A 69 -16.49 -0.07 2.24
N CYS A 70 -16.04 -0.16 0.98
CA CYS A 70 -15.39 0.95 0.29
C CYS A 70 -16.30 2.18 0.20
N VAL A 71 -17.58 1.98 -0.13
CA VAL A 71 -18.57 3.06 -0.19
C VAL A 71 -18.74 3.71 1.18
N ASP A 72 -18.93 2.91 2.24
CA ASP A 72 -19.07 3.42 3.60
C ASP A 72 -17.83 4.21 4.05
N ILE A 73 -16.62 3.70 3.77
CA ILE A 73 -15.37 4.40 4.07
C ILE A 73 -15.34 5.79 3.42
N VAL A 74 -15.64 5.88 2.12
CA VAL A 74 -15.63 7.15 1.41
C VAL A 74 -16.64 8.13 1.99
N GLU A 75 -17.86 7.69 2.29
CA GLU A 75 -18.89 8.52 2.90
C GLU A 75 -18.49 9.01 4.29
N LYS A 76 -17.89 8.15 5.11
CA LYS A 76 -17.39 8.51 6.45
C LYS A 76 -16.25 9.51 6.38
N LEU A 77 -15.30 9.32 5.48
CA LEU A 77 -14.17 10.25 5.32
C LEU A 77 -14.65 11.64 4.88
N ARG A 78 -15.67 11.70 4.00
CA ARG A 78 -16.34 12.97 3.65
C ARG A 78 -17.01 13.63 4.88
N GLN A 79 -17.75 12.84 5.68
CA GLN A 79 -18.39 13.32 6.92
C GLN A 79 -17.37 13.85 7.94
N PHE A 80 -16.21 13.22 8.04
CA PHE A 80 -15.11 13.62 8.92
C PHE A 80 -14.25 14.76 8.35
N HIS A 81 -14.52 15.24 7.14
CA HIS A 81 -13.72 16.25 6.43
C HIS A 81 -12.24 15.85 6.31
N ILE A 82 -11.97 14.60 5.92
CA ILE A 82 -10.62 14.05 5.82
C ILE A 82 -10.24 13.87 4.35
N PRO A 83 -9.30 14.67 3.81
CA PRO A 83 -8.72 14.46 2.50
C PRO A 83 -8.07 13.09 2.40
N THR A 84 -8.38 12.35 1.33
CA THR A 84 -7.98 10.95 1.19
C THR A 84 -7.65 10.62 -0.27
N TYR A 85 -6.72 9.69 -0.46
CA TYR A 85 -6.63 8.94 -1.68
C TYR A 85 -6.58 7.44 -1.38
N PHE A 86 -7.08 6.64 -2.32
CA PHE A 86 -7.26 5.21 -2.17
C PHE A 86 -6.31 4.48 -3.12
N GLU A 87 -5.77 3.37 -2.67
CA GLU A 87 -4.80 2.59 -3.43
C GLU A 87 -5.32 1.20 -3.75
N ARG A 88 -5.20 0.84 -5.04
CA ARG A 88 -5.39 -0.51 -5.58
C ARG A 88 -4.05 -1.06 -6.11
N CYS A 89 -4.05 -2.33 -6.49
CA CYS A 89 -2.90 -2.93 -7.18
C CYS A 89 -2.54 -2.23 -8.50
N ASP A 90 -3.54 -1.69 -9.20
CA ASP A 90 -3.47 -1.16 -10.57
C ASP A 90 -3.87 0.31 -10.69
N ALA A 91 -4.39 0.93 -9.62
CA ALA A 91 -4.88 2.30 -9.67
C ALA A 91 -4.69 3.06 -8.35
N ILE A 92 -4.62 4.37 -8.47
CA ILE A 92 -4.77 5.34 -7.40
C ILE A 92 -6.08 6.09 -7.64
N LEU A 93 -6.95 6.08 -6.65
CA LEU A 93 -8.24 6.76 -6.70
C LEU A 93 -8.21 7.93 -5.71
N TYR A 94 -8.78 9.05 -6.09
CA TYR A 94 -8.95 10.20 -5.20
C TYR A 94 -10.40 10.64 -5.16
N ASP A 95 -10.81 11.25 -4.04
CA ASP A 95 -12.15 11.79 -3.84
C ASP A 95 -12.09 13.31 -3.75
N GLY A 96 -12.81 14.00 -4.65
CA GLY A 96 -12.85 15.46 -4.71
C GLY A 96 -11.53 16.09 -5.16
N GLU A 97 -11.18 17.22 -4.57
CA GLU A 97 -9.98 18.00 -4.92
C GLU A 97 -8.69 17.32 -4.43
N PRO A 98 -7.92 16.67 -5.32
CA PRO A 98 -6.71 15.94 -4.94
C PRO A 98 -5.60 16.84 -4.38
N HIS A 99 -5.74 18.15 -4.55
CA HIS A 99 -4.75 19.12 -4.09
C HIS A 99 -4.72 19.30 -2.57
N HIS A 100 -5.78 18.90 -1.89
CA HIS A 100 -5.89 19.04 -0.44
C HIS A 100 -5.10 17.98 0.33
N HIS A 101 -4.75 16.88 -0.30
CA HIS A 101 -3.93 15.85 0.34
C HIS A 101 -2.43 16.15 0.14
N PRO A 102 -1.64 16.37 1.22
CA PRO A 102 -0.26 16.85 1.13
C PRO A 102 0.69 15.89 0.39
N VAL A 103 0.41 14.61 0.39
CA VAL A 103 1.23 13.58 -0.26
C VAL A 103 0.83 13.35 -1.72
N PHE A 104 -0.35 13.78 -2.13
CA PHE A 104 -0.88 13.49 -3.47
C PHE A 104 0.01 14.01 -4.63
N PRO A 105 0.64 15.21 -4.55
CA PRO A 105 1.57 15.65 -5.58
C PRO A 105 2.77 14.72 -5.78
N MET A 106 3.23 14.03 -4.73
CA MET A 106 4.27 13.02 -4.81
C MET A 106 3.75 11.75 -5.49
N ILE A 107 2.57 11.28 -5.10
CA ILE A 107 1.93 10.09 -5.67
C ILE A 107 1.70 10.26 -7.18
N ARG A 108 1.25 11.44 -7.63
CA ARG A 108 1.08 11.74 -9.07
C ARG A 108 2.35 11.64 -9.88
N LYS A 109 3.52 11.81 -9.26
CA LYS A 109 4.82 11.64 -9.94
C LYS A 109 5.26 10.19 -10.00
N MET A 110 4.73 9.35 -9.14
CA MET A 110 5.14 7.93 -9.01
C MET A 110 4.22 7.02 -9.83
N ALA A 111 2.90 7.26 -9.79
CA ALA A 111 1.94 6.48 -10.53
C ALA A 111 1.86 6.94 -12.01
N PRO A 112 1.71 6.03 -12.98
CA PRO A 112 1.35 6.38 -14.34
C PRO A 112 0.03 7.16 -14.36
N THR A 113 -0.09 8.20 -15.20
CA THR A 113 -1.27 9.08 -15.21
C THR A 113 -2.56 8.30 -15.54
N GLU A 114 -2.48 7.32 -16.40
CA GLU A 114 -3.58 6.42 -16.80
C GLU A 114 -4.11 5.56 -15.64
N ASN A 115 -3.30 5.39 -14.58
CA ASN A 115 -3.68 4.65 -13.38
C ASN A 115 -4.23 5.56 -12.26
N ILE A 116 -4.41 6.85 -12.53
CA ILE A 116 -4.98 7.81 -11.57
C ILE A 116 -6.40 8.15 -12.01
N ALA A 117 -7.38 7.96 -11.14
CA ALA A 117 -8.78 8.24 -11.43
C ALA A 117 -9.51 8.86 -10.24
N GLU A 118 -10.55 9.64 -10.54
CA GLU A 118 -11.43 10.20 -9.53
C GLU A 118 -12.49 9.18 -9.10
N TYR A 119 -12.74 9.11 -7.79
CA TYR A 119 -13.78 8.26 -7.20
C TYR A 119 -15.13 8.98 -7.29
N THR A 120 -15.72 9.02 -8.49
CA THR A 120 -16.98 9.76 -8.77
C THR A 120 -17.92 9.00 -9.69
N GLY A 121 -19.20 9.36 -9.64
CA GLY A 121 -20.24 8.95 -10.56
C GLY A 121 -20.39 7.44 -10.70
N GLU A 122 -20.63 6.98 -11.93
CA GLU A 122 -20.81 5.55 -12.22
C GLU A 122 -19.60 4.69 -11.86
N LYS A 123 -18.40 5.26 -11.90
CA LYS A 123 -17.16 4.57 -11.52
C LYS A 123 -17.13 4.24 -10.04
N ALA A 124 -17.65 5.12 -9.18
CA ALA A 124 -17.74 4.84 -7.75
C ALA A 124 -18.58 3.60 -7.43
N ALA A 125 -19.56 3.27 -8.27
CA ALA A 125 -20.40 2.09 -8.11
C ALA A 125 -19.67 0.75 -8.28
N THR A 126 -18.46 0.75 -8.84
CA THR A 126 -17.68 -0.47 -9.13
C THR A 126 -16.29 -0.46 -8.54
N TYR A 127 -15.79 0.71 -8.11
CA TYR A 127 -14.44 0.82 -7.59
C TYR A 127 -14.33 0.20 -6.20
N THR A 128 -13.26 -0.57 -6.05
CA THR A 128 -12.77 -1.07 -4.77
C THR A 128 -11.34 -0.58 -4.58
N PHE A 129 -10.83 -0.67 -3.36
CA PHE A 129 -9.44 -0.37 -3.04
C PHE A 129 -8.94 -1.30 -1.93
N ASP A 130 -7.62 -1.38 -1.79
CA ASP A 130 -6.98 -2.32 -0.86
C ASP A 130 -6.59 -1.63 0.45
N LYS A 131 -6.27 -0.34 0.35
CA LYS A 131 -5.88 0.54 1.46
C LYS A 131 -6.08 2.01 1.06
N TYR A 132 -5.91 2.92 2.00
CA TYR A 132 -6.02 4.35 1.74
C TYR A 132 -5.09 5.17 2.65
N LEU A 133 -4.77 6.38 2.21
CA LEU A 133 -4.05 7.36 3.01
C LEU A 133 -4.96 8.55 3.30
N VAL A 134 -4.94 8.97 4.56
CA VAL A 134 -5.70 10.11 5.05
C VAL A 134 -4.76 11.22 5.51
N SER A 135 -5.20 12.46 5.39
CA SER A 135 -4.53 13.62 5.97
C SER A 135 -5.45 14.27 7.00
N ILE A 136 -5.04 14.25 8.25
CA ILE A 136 -5.81 14.81 9.35
C ILE A 136 -5.50 16.31 9.44
N GLY A 137 -6.45 17.15 9.03
CA GLY A 137 -6.33 18.60 9.08
C GLY A 137 -7.00 19.23 10.32
N PRO A 138 -6.89 20.57 10.47
CA PRO A 138 -7.54 21.29 11.57
C PRO A 138 -9.06 21.15 11.61
N ASP A 139 -9.68 21.00 10.44
CA ASP A 139 -11.13 20.88 10.27
C ASP A 139 -11.62 19.44 10.28
N SER A 140 -10.70 18.46 10.44
CA SER A 140 -11.02 17.04 10.42
C SER A 140 -11.57 16.58 11.76
N ASP A 141 -12.66 15.78 11.75
CA ASP A 141 -13.11 15.03 12.93
C ASP A 141 -12.23 13.81 13.17
N ARG A 142 -11.05 14.06 13.73
CA ARG A 142 -10.08 13.02 14.09
C ARG A 142 -10.66 11.98 15.03
N ALA A 143 -11.40 12.40 16.06
CA ALA A 143 -11.93 11.48 17.07
C ALA A 143 -13.00 10.55 16.49
N GLY A 144 -13.87 11.09 15.64
CA GLY A 144 -14.86 10.30 14.89
C GLY A 144 -14.19 9.28 13.99
N PHE A 145 -13.15 9.68 13.28
CA PHE A 145 -12.39 8.77 12.41
C PHE A 145 -11.67 7.65 13.18
N GLU A 146 -10.97 7.97 14.27
CA GLU A 146 -10.30 6.97 15.11
C GLU A 146 -11.28 5.95 15.70
N LYS A 147 -12.47 6.41 16.10
CA LYS A 147 -13.55 5.52 16.55
C LYS A 147 -14.03 4.62 15.42
N TYR A 148 -14.33 5.19 14.27
CA TYR A 148 -14.77 4.46 13.08
C TYR A 148 -13.76 3.38 12.66
N ALA A 149 -12.47 3.72 12.60
CA ALA A 149 -11.41 2.79 12.24
C ALA A 149 -11.36 1.57 13.20
N ARG A 150 -11.46 1.82 14.51
CA ARG A 150 -11.49 0.73 15.51
C ARG A 150 -12.73 -0.16 15.37
N GLU A 151 -13.90 0.43 15.13
CA GLU A 151 -15.16 -0.31 15.03
C GLU A 151 -15.27 -1.14 13.75
N ASN A 152 -14.42 -0.85 12.76
CA ASN A 152 -14.39 -1.52 11.45
C ASN A 152 -13.12 -2.35 11.21
N ASP A 153 -12.43 -2.78 12.28
CA ASP A 153 -11.21 -3.61 12.20
C ASP A 153 -10.11 -3.03 11.29
N MET A 154 -9.91 -1.72 11.35
CA MET A 154 -8.87 -1.02 10.60
C MET A 154 -7.69 -0.70 11.51
N ILE A 155 -6.48 -0.76 10.94
CA ILE A 155 -5.25 -0.30 11.57
C ILE A 155 -4.73 0.94 10.86
N CYS A 156 -4.32 1.94 11.66
CA CYS A 156 -3.76 3.19 11.20
C CYS A 156 -2.27 3.24 11.52
N PHE A 157 -1.44 3.50 10.53
CA PHE A 157 0.00 3.72 10.67
C PHE A 157 0.29 5.21 10.47
N ASP A 158 0.75 5.88 11.52
CA ASP A 158 1.12 7.28 11.46
C ASP A 158 2.50 7.45 10.80
N HIS A 159 2.53 8.17 9.68
CA HIS A 159 3.77 8.52 8.96
C HIS A 159 4.34 9.88 9.38
N GLY A 160 3.78 10.49 10.41
CA GLY A 160 4.08 11.86 10.81
C GLY A 160 3.35 12.90 9.95
N ASN A 161 3.39 14.16 10.41
CA ASN A 161 2.71 15.29 9.77
C ASN A 161 1.21 15.03 9.52
N ASP A 162 0.55 14.32 10.43
CA ASP A 162 -0.87 13.97 10.36
C ASP A 162 -1.28 13.19 9.09
N VAL A 163 -0.35 12.48 8.47
CA VAL A 163 -0.60 11.58 7.35
C VAL A 163 -0.61 10.14 7.86
N TRP A 164 -1.74 9.47 7.73
CA TRP A 164 -1.91 8.09 8.18
C TRP A 164 -2.23 7.15 7.02
N GLU A 165 -1.56 6.01 7.03
CA GLU A 165 -1.87 4.88 6.16
C GLU A 165 -2.87 3.95 6.87
N VAL A 166 -3.94 3.57 6.20
CA VAL A 166 -5.02 2.77 6.78
C VAL A 166 -5.29 1.53 5.95
N THR A 167 -5.35 0.39 6.61
CA THR A 167 -5.67 -0.91 6.02
C THR A 167 -6.51 -1.75 6.98
N LEU A 168 -7.09 -2.85 6.52
CA LEU A 168 -7.74 -3.81 7.41
C LEU A 168 -6.71 -4.44 8.34
N ALA A 169 -7.00 -4.52 9.64
CA ALA A 169 -6.06 -4.91 10.69
C ALA A 169 -5.45 -6.31 10.50
N ARG A 170 -6.16 -7.20 9.80
CA ARG A 170 -5.70 -8.56 9.47
C ARG A 170 -4.62 -8.60 8.37
N TYR A 171 -4.39 -7.49 7.64
CA TYR A 171 -3.39 -7.42 6.59
C TYR A 171 -2.29 -6.43 6.97
N THR A 172 -1.11 -6.96 7.18
CA THR A 172 0.09 -6.20 7.54
C THR A 172 1.28 -6.73 6.75
N LYS A 173 2.38 -5.97 6.73
CA LYS A 173 3.64 -6.45 6.19
C LYS A 173 4.04 -7.82 6.77
N ALA A 174 3.77 -8.05 8.06
CA ALA A 174 4.10 -9.30 8.75
C ALA A 174 3.22 -10.46 8.28
N THR A 175 1.89 -10.25 8.15
CA THR A 175 1.00 -11.31 7.63
C THR A 175 1.27 -11.64 6.18
N GLY A 176 1.71 -10.64 5.37
CA GLY A 176 2.16 -10.86 4.00
C GLY A 176 3.44 -11.70 3.92
N ILE A 177 4.42 -11.46 4.81
CA ILE A 177 5.62 -12.30 4.93
C ILE A 177 5.21 -13.73 5.32
N GLN A 178 4.34 -13.91 6.32
CA GLN A 178 3.91 -15.23 6.76
C GLN A 178 3.24 -16.00 5.61
N PHE A 179 2.33 -15.36 4.87
CA PHE A 179 1.72 -15.97 3.68
C PHE A 179 2.79 -16.44 2.67
N LEU A 180 3.80 -15.60 2.41
CA LEU A 180 4.87 -15.92 1.47
C LEU A 180 5.72 -17.10 1.94
N LEU A 181 6.07 -17.15 3.22
CA LEU A 181 6.80 -18.26 3.82
C LEU A 181 6.00 -19.57 3.72
N ASP A 182 4.71 -19.53 4.09
CA ASP A 182 3.82 -20.70 3.99
C ASP A 182 3.70 -21.17 2.53
N HIS A 183 3.56 -20.25 1.57
CA HIS A 183 3.50 -20.56 0.14
C HIS A 183 4.77 -21.23 -0.38
N LEU A 184 5.93 -20.85 0.14
CA LEU A 184 7.24 -21.38 -0.23
C LEU A 184 7.62 -22.65 0.57
N GLY A 185 6.84 -23.00 1.60
CA GLY A 185 7.17 -24.11 2.51
C GLY A 185 8.40 -23.83 3.38
N LEU A 186 8.63 -22.56 3.72
CA LEU A 186 9.75 -22.09 4.53
C LEU A 186 9.25 -21.67 5.93
N SER A 187 10.16 -21.70 6.90
CA SER A 187 9.94 -21.20 8.25
C SER A 187 10.45 -19.76 8.42
N LEU A 188 10.02 -19.10 9.48
CA LEU A 188 10.53 -17.77 9.83
C LEU A 188 12.05 -17.81 10.12
N GLU A 189 12.54 -18.93 10.65
CA GLU A 189 13.97 -19.15 10.94
C GLU A 189 14.84 -19.18 9.69
N ASP A 190 14.25 -19.47 8.52
CA ASP A 190 14.93 -19.46 7.22
C ASP A 190 14.96 -18.07 6.57
N SER A 191 14.45 -17.04 7.25
CA SER A 191 14.27 -15.70 6.69
C SER A 191 15.07 -14.62 7.39
N PHE A 192 15.39 -13.58 6.64
CA PHE A 192 16.03 -12.36 7.13
C PHE A 192 15.26 -11.14 6.62
N ALA A 193 15.09 -10.14 7.48
CA ALA A 193 14.48 -8.86 7.11
C ALA A 193 15.48 -7.72 7.30
N PHE A 194 15.51 -6.80 6.35
CA PHE A 194 16.31 -5.58 6.37
C PHE A 194 15.41 -4.38 6.17
N GLY A 195 15.55 -3.35 7.00
CA GLY A 195 14.76 -2.13 6.91
C GLY A 195 15.07 -1.18 8.05
N ASP A 196 14.46 -0.01 7.97
CA ASP A 196 14.61 1.10 8.91
C ASP A 196 13.29 1.54 9.54
N SER A 197 12.20 0.83 9.23
CA SER A 197 10.84 1.17 9.69
C SER A 197 10.02 -0.08 10.04
#